data_9cdc8a1e6f8926e350c3677b939e933f
#
_entry.id   9cdc8a1e6f8926e350c3677b939e933f
#
_cell.length_a   1.000
_cell.length_b   1.000
_cell.length_c   1.000
_cell.angle_alpha   90.00
_cell.angle_beta   90.00
_cell.angle_gamma   90.00
#
_symmetry.space_group_name_H-M   'P 1'
#
loop_
_entity.id
_entity.type
_entity.pdbx_description
1 polymer ?
#
loop_
_entity_poly.entity_id
_entity_poly.type
_entity_poly.pdbx_seq_one_letter_code
_entity_poly.pdbx_strand_id
1 'polypeptide(L)' 'MTTTLKHLPSGQSFENRKEAKLVMGHGEFNRALKNGEFMFISTYSPLDIII' A
#
# COMPACT_ATOMS: atom_id res chain seq x y z
N MET A 1 4.24 10.35 8.92
CA MET A 1 3.24 9.28 8.68
C MET A 1 3.53 8.58 7.38
N THR A 2 3.56 7.27 7.42
CA THR A 2 3.88 6.45 6.26
C THR A 2 2.77 5.45 6.02
N THR A 3 2.39 5.27 4.77
CA THR A 3 1.37 4.29 4.42
C THR A 3 1.98 3.19 3.58
N THR A 4 1.87 1.97 4.05
CA THR A 4 2.34 0.79 3.35
C THR A 4 1.16 0.04 2.76
N LEU A 5 1.28 -0.43 1.53
CA LEU A 5 0.27 -1.23 0.88
C LEU A 5 0.72 -2.69 0.86
N LYS A 6 -0.19 -3.58 1.23
CA LYS A 6 0.09 -5.01 1.17
C LYS A 6 -0.90 -5.66 0.22
N HIS A 7 -0.39 -6.37 -0.77
CA HIS A 7 -1.22 -7.12 -1.71
C HIS A 7 -1.45 -8.51 -1.13
N LEU A 8 -2.64 -8.74 -0.62
CA LEU A 8 -2.97 -9.95 0.13
C LEU A 8 -2.74 -11.25 -0.63
N PRO A 9 -3.20 -11.40 -1.88
CA PRO A 9 -3.03 -12.66 -2.61
C PRO A 9 -1.58 -13.08 -2.83
N SER A 10 -0.70 -12.13 -3.11
CA SER A 10 0.71 -12.42 -3.37
C SER A 10 1.59 -12.27 -2.14
N GLY A 11 1.11 -11.58 -1.11
CA GLY A 11 1.89 -11.28 0.08
C GLY A 11 2.94 -10.20 -0.11
N GLN A 12 2.94 -9.51 -1.24
CA GLN A 12 3.90 -8.44 -1.50
C GLN A 12 3.52 -7.17 -0.77
N SER A 13 4.55 -6.42 -0.35
CA SER A 13 4.36 -5.14 0.31
C SER A 13 4.99 -4.04 -0.52
N PHE A 14 4.37 -2.87 -0.53
CA PHE A 14 4.84 -1.71 -1.27
C PHE A 14 4.86 -0.50 -0.35
N GLU A 15 5.87 0.34 -0.50
CA GLU A 15 6.01 1.53 0.35
C GLU A 15 4.94 2.58 0.08
N ASN A 16 4.47 2.65 -1.16
CA ASN A 16 3.45 3.60 -1.55
C ASN A 16 2.73 3.10 -2.81
N ARG A 17 1.69 3.84 -3.21
CA ARG A 17 0.91 3.48 -4.38
C ARG A 17 1.72 3.51 -5.67
N LYS A 18 2.63 4.46 -5.77
CA LYS A 18 3.48 4.61 -6.94
C LYS A 18 4.33 3.36 -7.15
N GLU A 19 4.93 2.85 -6.08
CA GLU A 19 5.71 1.63 -6.13
C GLU A 19 4.85 0.45 -6.56
N ALA A 20 3.66 0.34 -6.01
CA ALA A 20 2.74 -0.73 -6.36
C ALA A 20 2.40 -0.70 -7.85
N LYS A 21 2.13 0.50 -8.39
CA LYS A 21 1.83 0.66 -9.81
C LYS A 21 3.02 0.29 -10.70
N LEU A 22 4.23 0.63 -10.27
CA LEU A 22 5.43 0.32 -11.04
C LEU A 22 5.69 -1.18 -11.09
N VAL A 23 5.46 -1.87 -9.99
CA VAL A 23 5.71 -3.30 -9.92
C VAL A 23 4.60 -4.10 -10.59
N MET A 24 3.36 -3.76 -10.32
CA MET A 24 2.20 -4.50 -10.82
C MET A 24 1.69 -4.04 -12.18
N GLY A 25 1.89 -2.76 -12.50
CA GLY A 25 1.29 -2.15 -13.67
C GLY A 25 -0.07 -1.55 -13.34
N HIS A 26 -0.48 -0.56 -14.15
CA HIS A 26 -1.73 0.17 -13.89
C HIS A 26 -2.98 -0.72 -13.88
N GLY A 27 -3.06 -1.63 -14.83
CA GLY A 27 -4.22 -2.50 -14.95
C GLY A 27 -4.39 -3.42 -13.74
N GLU A 28 -3.31 -4.08 -13.37
CA GLU A 28 -3.32 -4.98 -12.22
C GLU A 28 -3.58 -4.23 -10.92
N PHE A 29 -2.96 -3.07 -10.77
CA PHE A 29 -3.14 -2.26 -9.57
C PHE A 29 -4.60 -1.83 -9.41
N ASN A 30 -5.20 -1.28 -10.47
CA ASN A 30 -6.59 -0.84 -10.43
C ASN A 30 -7.54 -2.00 -10.16
N ARG A 31 -7.29 -3.14 -10.76
CA ARG A 31 -8.09 -4.33 -10.58
C ARG A 31 -8.03 -4.83 -9.13
N ALA A 32 -6.83 -4.86 -8.57
CA ALA A 32 -6.64 -5.28 -7.19
C ALA A 32 -7.32 -4.33 -6.21
N LEU A 33 -7.24 -3.03 -6.47
CA LEU A 33 -7.93 -2.05 -5.64
C LEU A 33 -9.44 -2.25 -5.68
N LYS A 34 -9.97 -2.47 -6.88
CA LYS A 34 -11.40 -2.68 -7.06
C LYS A 34 -11.89 -3.93 -6.35
N ASN A 35 -11.06 -4.96 -6.36
CA ASN A 35 -11.39 -6.24 -5.71
C ASN A 35 -11.13 -6.24 -4.21
N GLY A 36 -10.56 -5.15 -3.66
CA GLY A 36 -10.26 -5.09 -2.25
C GLY A 36 -9.11 -5.98 -1.82
N GLU A 37 -8.15 -6.23 -2.71
CA GLU A 37 -7.01 -7.10 -2.44
C GLU A 37 -5.86 -6.40 -1.74
N PHE A 38 -5.94 -5.11 -1.53
CA PHE A 38 -4.91 -4.34 -0.84
C PHE A 38 -5.31 -4.03 0.59
N MET A 39 -4.34 -4.15 1.48
CA MET A 39 -4.48 -3.69 2.84
C MET A 39 -3.60 -2.46 3.01
N PHE A 40 -4.17 -1.38 3.53
CA PHE A 40 -3.44 -0.14 3.78
C PHE A 40 -3.06 -0.08 5.25
N ILE A 41 -1.76 0.03 5.51
CA ILE A 41 -1.25 0.08 6.87
C ILE A 41 -0.59 1.44 7.07
N SER A 42 -1.14 2.24 7.99
CA SER A 42 -0.57 3.54 8.31
C SER A 42 0.30 3.41 9.54
N THR A 43 1.51 3.96 9.45
CA THR A 43 2.47 3.94 10.54
C THR A 43 2.77 5.36 10.95
N TYR A 44 2.70 5.64 12.24
CA TYR A 44 3.01 6.96 12.80
C TYR A 44 4.38 6.94 13.44
N SER A 45 5.15 7.97 13.17
CA SER A 45 6.38 8.21 13.90
C SER A 45 6.02 8.62 15.33
N PRO A 46 6.80 8.19 16.35
CA PRO A 46 6.57 8.66 17.72
C PRO A 46 6.60 10.17 17.85
N LEU A 47 7.37 10.84 17.00
CA LEU A 47 7.45 12.29 17.02
C LEU A 47 6.17 12.96 16.55
N ASP A 48 5.41 12.29 15.72
CA ASP A 48 4.15 12.82 15.21
C ASP A 48 3.05 12.82 16.26
N ILE A 49 3.23 12.07 17.32
CA ILE A 49 2.24 11.91 18.38
C ILE A 49 2.42 12.93 19.50
N ILE A 50 3.59 13.51 19.59
CA ILE A 50 3.93 14.46 20.64
C ILE A 50 3.43 15.85 20.28
N ILE A 51 2.22 16.13 20.51
CA ILE A 51 1.76 17.50 20.24
C ILE A 51 0.75 17.94 21.28
#